data_cd0e23aafdf1bdba92d89a19e0a07a30
#
_entry.id   cd0e23aafdf1bdba92d89a19e0a07a30
#
_cell.length_a   1.000
_cell.length_b   1.000
_cell.length_c   1.000
_cell.angle_alpha   90.00
_cell.angle_beta   90.00
_cell.angle_gamma   90.00
#
_symmetry.space_group_name_H-M   'P 1'
#
loop_
_entity.id
_entity.type
_entity.pdbx_description
1 polymer ?
#
loop_
_entity_poly.entity_id
_entity_poly.type
_entity_poly.pdbx_seq_one_letter_code
_entity_poly.pdbx_strand_id
1 'polypeptide(L)'
;MKESLFIQFISAIWPKLNLYVKEKEAPVKRSYLHKEMLLPVYSSDQKWEGTSAKTTYVAADMVAMDSPLPIKKRGTLATSNGKLPKVGMKKVLRETEINAINIMKAHYETATTDEAKKAEKQRILTKLLNDGDACSIGIDEKNEANFLTALSEGVLLVEDEDNAGTGLRVNFGYLDSNTFGTIVKGHVSYEDIENIRSKADADGNTITTLMVAKSKLNDIRKERWARELVADADDKVYTDETTLKVPSVSKFTQAFQDEFDIEIKVVDRSVIFEKNGQQKSKKPWNAERMVFLCSDTVGSLVWGTLAEATNPVEGVKYATVDQYKLISKYSTTDPLRETTNGQSLVLPVIEDVDQIYVLDCSEEKSTEVDKEKEKLDTADTFTTINGKKYKKADVIAQLKALGVKVAKNATDENVISAVNSLSDEQETSLLSNLTAQG
;
A
#
# COMPACT_ATOMS: atom_id res chain seq x y z
N MET A 1 -38.42 1.98 -0.65
CA MET A 1 -37.81 3.03 0.19
C MET A 1 -38.76 4.19 0.24
N LYS A 2 -38.81 4.92 1.34
CA LYS A 2 -39.62 6.12 1.48
C LYS A 2 -38.71 7.33 1.72
N GLU A 3 -39.24 8.52 1.50
CA GLU A 3 -38.56 9.76 1.77
C GLU A 3 -38.11 9.85 3.23
N SER A 4 -37.02 10.59 3.51
CA SER A 4 -36.52 10.81 4.86
C SER A 4 -37.61 11.38 5.77
N LEU A 5 -37.72 10.86 7.00
CA LEU A 5 -38.67 11.32 8.01
C LEU A 5 -38.43 12.80 8.40
N PHE A 6 -37.25 13.31 8.15
CA PHE A 6 -36.78 14.65 8.53
C PHE A 6 -36.54 15.55 7.32
N ILE A 7 -37.20 15.28 6.21
CA ILE A 7 -37.00 15.99 4.93
C ILE A 7 -37.07 17.52 5.06
N GLN A 8 -37.96 18.03 5.90
CA GLN A 8 -38.14 19.45 6.16
C GLN A 8 -36.89 20.15 6.71
N PHE A 9 -36.01 19.42 7.41
CA PHE A 9 -34.75 19.96 7.95
C PHE A 9 -33.57 19.79 6.99
N ILE A 10 -33.57 18.69 6.19
CA ILE A 10 -32.40 18.34 5.36
C ILE A 10 -32.51 18.81 3.91
N SER A 11 -33.73 19.07 3.38
CA SER A 11 -33.92 19.38 1.95
C SER A 11 -33.09 20.53 1.41
N ALA A 12 -32.90 21.57 2.20
CA ALA A 12 -32.11 22.75 1.81
C ALA A 12 -30.60 22.56 2.00
N ILE A 13 -30.16 21.67 2.89
CA ILE A 13 -28.75 21.52 3.29
C ILE A 13 -28.12 20.29 2.67
N TRP A 14 -28.90 19.24 2.45
CA TRP A 14 -28.41 17.98 1.88
C TRP A 14 -27.66 18.15 0.54
N PRO A 15 -28.11 18.97 -0.40
CA PRO A 15 -27.33 19.25 -1.62
C PRO A 15 -25.98 19.94 -1.36
N LYS A 16 -25.82 20.57 -0.18
CA LYS A 16 -24.59 21.24 0.26
C LYS A 16 -23.75 20.41 1.23
N LEU A 17 -24.03 19.10 1.35
CA LEU A 17 -23.35 18.19 2.26
C LEU A 17 -21.83 18.23 2.08
N ASN A 18 -21.34 18.34 0.83
CA ASN A 18 -19.93 18.47 0.51
C ASN A 18 -19.24 19.64 1.24
N LEU A 19 -19.90 20.80 1.32
CA LEU A 19 -19.36 21.96 2.05
C LEU A 19 -19.32 21.69 3.55
N TYR A 20 -20.38 21.08 4.09
CA TYR A 20 -20.46 20.73 5.50
C TYR A 20 -19.37 19.74 5.93
N VAL A 21 -19.11 18.71 5.11
CA VAL A 21 -18.05 17.72 5.34
C VAL A 21 -16.69 18.42 5.34
N LYS A 22 -16.40 19.25 4.35
CA LYS A 22 -15.14 19.98 4.25
C LYS A 22 -14.90 20.95 5.43
N GLU A 23 -15.94 21.63 5.90
CA GLU A 23 -15.84 22.48 7.08
C GLU A 23 -15.52 21.70 8.36
N LYS A 24 -15.99 20.46 8.47
CA LYS A 24 -15.70 19.58 9.61
C LYS A 24 -14.34 18.88 9.51
N GLU A 25 -13.87 18.57 8.32
CA GLU A 25 -12.54 17.99 8.12
C GLU A 25 -11.43 18.98 8.44
N ALA A 26 -11.62 20.27 8.14
CA ALA A 26 -10.63 21.33 8.32
C ALA A 26 -10.07 21.46 9.75
N PRO A 27 -10.87 21.44 10.86
CA PRO A 27 -10.34 21.55 12.21
C PRO A 27 -9.63 20.30 12.71
N VAL A 28 -9.96 19.11 12.20
CA VAL A 28 -9.45 17.83 12.68
C VAL A 28 -8.11 17.47 12.05
N LYS A 29 -7.62 18.25 11.06
CA LYS A 29 -6.34 18.01 10.33
C LYS A 29 -6.07 16.53 10.06
N ARG A 30 -7.06 15.82 9.56
CA ARG A 30 -6.83 14.49 9.04
C ARG A 30 -6.19 14.65 7.67
N SER A 31 -4.87 14.76 7.64
CA SER A 31 -4.11 14.67 6.41
C SER A 31 -4.27 13.24 5.87
N TYR A 32 -4.85 13.12 4.70
CA TYR A 32 -4.96 11.87 3.97
C TYR A 32 -3.89 11.85 2.88
N LEU A 33 -2.91 10.99 3.02
CA LEU A 33 -1.80 10.87 2.07
C LEU A 33 -2.30 10.47 0.67
N HIS A 34 -3.35 9.64 0.58
CA HIS A 34 -3.94 9.29 -0.73
C HIS A 34 -4.54 10.50 -1.47
N LYS A 35 -5.00 11.54 -0.76
CA LYS A 35 -5.50 12.79 -1.38
C LYS A 35 -4.36 13.72 -1.81
N GLU A 36 -3.19 13.60 -1.19
CA GLU A 36 -2.02 14.42 -1.47
C GLU A 36 -1.16 13.80 -2.60
N MET A 37 -1.04 12.47 -2.61
CA MET A 37 -0.10 11.73 -3.45
C MET A 37 -0.74 11.04 -4.66
N LEU A 38 -2.08 11.05 -4.79
CA LEU A 38 -2.80 10.47 -5.91
C LEU A 38 -3.61 11.52 -6.66
N LEU A 39 -3.59 11.47 -7.98
CA LEU A 39 -4.43 12.31 -8.83
C LEU A 39 -5.81 11.65 -9.04
N PRO A 40 -6.93 12.36 -8.82
CA PRO A 40 -8.25 11.79 -9.09
C PRO A 40 -8.47 11.63 -10.60
N VAL A 41 -8.72 10.40 -11.06
CA VAL A 41 -8.96 10.05 -12.47
C VAL A 41 -10.32 9.37 -12.61
N TYR A 42 -11.14 9.89 -13.53
CA TYR A 42 -12.45 9.31 -13.84
C TYR A 42 -12.35 8.20 -14.88
N SER A 43 -12.92 7.04 -14.55
CA SER A 43 -13.05 5.89 -15.46
C SER A 43 -14.51 5.71 -15.90
N SER A 44 -14.77 5.87 -17.19
CA SER A 44 -16.10 5.72 -17.77
C SER A 44 -16.55 4.27 -17.90
N ASP A 45 -15.62 3.33 -18.04
CA ASP A 45 -15.86 1.89 -18.21
C ASP A 45 -15.74 1.10 -16.89
N GLN A 46 -15.59 1.82 -15.76
CA GLN A 46 -15.47 1.26 -14.41
C GLN A 46 -14.29 0.29 -14.25
N LYS A 47 -13.24 0.49 -15.05
CA LYS A 47 -11.99 -0.23 -14.96
C LYS A 47 -10.89 0.69 -14.50
N TRP A 48 -9.87 0.11 -13.93
CA TRP A 48 -8.61 0.79 -13.65
C TRP A 48 -7.50 0.16 -14.49
N GLU A 49 -6.56 0.98 -14.91
CA GLU A 49 -5.35 0.56 -15.60
C GLU A 49 -4.19 1.25 -14.90
N GLY A 50 -3.28 0.46 -14.33
CA GLY A 50 -2.01 0.96 -13.84
C GLY A 50 -1.00 0.84 -14.97
N THR A 51 -0.48 1.94 -15.45
CA THR A 51 0.58 1.98 -16.46
C THR A 51 1.91 2.16 -15.76
N SER A 52 2.78 1.17 -15.84
CA SER A 52 4.18 1.39 -15.58
C SER A 52 4.91 1.45 -16.92
N ALA A 53 5.15 2.67 -17.38
CA ALA A 53 6.03 2.90 -18.50
C ALA A 53 7.45 3.02 -17.94
N LYS A 54 8.37 2.16 -18.38
CA LYS A 54 9.78 2.38 -18.10
C LYS A 54 10.20 3.64 -18.87
N THR A 55 10.10 4.78 -18.20
CA THR A 55 10.36 6.11 -18.76
C THR A 55 11.86 6.42 -18.72
N THR A 56 12.69 5.50 -19.22
CA THR A 56 14.11 5.78 -19.36
C THR A 56 14.30 6.69 -20.57
N TYR A 57 14.60 7.96 -20.33
CA TYR A 57 14.97 8.89 -21.38
C TYR A 57 16.35 8.56 -21.91
N VAL A 58 16.42 8.05 -23.13
CA VAL A 58 17.70 7.73 -23.81
C VAL A 58 18.16 8.95 -24.58
N ALA A 59 19.41 9.37 -24.36
CA ALA A 59 20.01 10.49 -25.09
C ALA A 59 20.02 10.21 -26.60
N ALA A 60 19.80 11.27 -27.40
CA ALA A 60 19.94 11.21 -28.84
C ALA A 60 21.42 11.09 -29.22
N ASP A 61 21.70 10.39 -30.32
CA ASP A 61 23.06 10.25 -30.82
C ASP A 61 23.41 11.43 -31.75
N MET A 62 24.68 11.82 -31.75
CA MET A 62 25.21 12.71 -32.79
C MET A 62 25.47 11.87 -34.02
N VAL A 63 24.85 12.27 -35.17
CA VAL A 63 25.00 11.57 -36.42
C VAL A 63 25.55 12.52 -37.50
N ALA A 64 26.24 11.98 -38.50
CA ALA A 64 26.69 12.76 -39.65
C ALA A 64 25.50 13.22 -40.49
N MET A 65 25.63 14.35 -41.25
CA MET A 65 24.53 14.97 -41.96
C MET A 65 23.78 14.05 -42.93
N ASP A 66 24.43 13.08 -43.52
CA ASP A 66 23.86 12.17 -44.51
C ASP A 66 23.62 10.75 -43.96
N SER A 67 23.70 10.55 -42.63
CA SER A 67 23.46 9.27 -42.00
C SER A 67 22.02 9.09 -41.54
N PRO A 68 21.44 7.90 -41.67
CA PRO A 68 20.12 7.61 -41.12
C PRO A 68 20.14 7.72 -39.58
N LEU A 69 19.02 8.20 -39.01
CA LEU A 69 18.88 8.29 -37.52
C LEU A 69 18.83 6.89 -36.88
N PRO A 70 19.59 6.65 -35.79
CA PRO A 70 19.56 5.39 -35.11
C PRO A 70 18.21 5.15 -34.42
N ILE A 71 17.70 3.93 -34.52
CA ILE A 71 16.44 3.52 -33.91
C ILE A 71 16.70 3.21 -32.44
N LYS A 72 16.03 3.92 -31.54
CA LYS A 72 16.03 3.64 -30.10
C LYS A 72 14.88 2.68 -29.75
N LYS A 73 15.13 1.79 -28.80
CA LYS A 73 14.08 0.85 -28.31
C LYS A 73 13.02 1.65 -27.55
N ARG A 74 11.76 1.28 -27.76
CA ARG A 74 10.66 1.77 -26.91
C ARG A 74 10.69 1.04 -25.57
N GLY A 75 10.42 1.75 -24.48
CA GLY A 75 10.22 1.15 -23.16
C GLY A 75 9.09 0.11 -23.20
N THR A 76 9.21 -0.93 -22.41
CA THR A 76 8.17 -1.93 -22.24
C THR A 76 7.07 -1.35 -21.36
N LEU A 77 5.83 -1.33 -21.84
CA LEU A 77 4.66 -0.95 -21.05
C LEU A 77 4.18 -2.21 -20.31
N ALA A 78 4.28 -2.24 -18.99
CA ALA A 78 3.60 -3.22 -18.18
C ALA A 78 2.26 -2.62 -17.74
N THR A 79 1.15 -3.28 -18.05
CA THR A 79 -0.18 -2.84 -17.65
C THR A 79 -0.76 -3.84 -16.65
N SER A 80 -1.15 -3.33 -15.49
CA SER A 80 -2.02 -4.04 -14.55
C SER A 80 -3.42 -3.43 -14.67
N ASN A 81 -4.46 -4.24 -14.77
CA ASN A 81 -5.82 -3.74 -14.97
C ASN A 81 -6.86 -4.58 -14.21
N GLY A 82 -8.02 -4.01 -14.01
CA GLY A 82 -9.13 -4.69 -13.35
C GLY A 82 -10.38 -3.84 -13.24
N LYS A 83 -11.42 -4.39 -12.63
CA LYS A 83 -12.67 -3.66 -12.35
C LYS A 83 -12.54 -2.85 -11.05
N LEU A 84 -13.17 -1.68 -11.01
CA LEU A 84 -13.24 -0.87 -9.80
C LEU A 84 -14.08 -1.57 -8.72
N PRO A 85 -13.56 -1.71 -7.50
CA PRO A 85 -14.33 -2.25 -6.39
C PRO A 85 -15.32 -1.20 -5.87
N LYS A 86 -16.43 -1.68 -5.34
CA LYS A 86 -17.39 -0.84 -4.62
C LYS A 86 -17.00 -0.75 -3.15
N VAL A 87 -16.74 0.45 -2.66
CA VAL A 87 -16.51 0.76 -1.26
C VAL A 87 -17.77 1.41 -0.70
N GLY A 88 -18.21 1.03 0.50
CA GLY A 88 -19.37 1.66 1.08
C GLY A 88 -19.64 1.24 2.51
N MET A 89 -20.41 2.09 3.21
CA MET A 89 -20.89 1.84 4.56
C MET A 89 -22.28 2.43 4.76
N LYS A 90 -22.93 2.02 5.85
CA LYS A 90 -24.30 2.40 6.19
C LYS A 90 -24.38 2.80 7.66
N LYS A 91 -25.06 3.90 7.94
CA LYS A 91 -25.51 4.31 9.27
C LYS A 91 -27.02 4.25 9.35
N VAL A 92 -27.54 3.78 10.47
CA VAL A 92 -28.97 3.57 10.67
C VAL A 92 -29.40 4.18 11.99
N LEU A 93 -30.32 5.15 11.94
CA LEU A 93 -31.02 5.64 13.13
C LEU A 93 -32.18 4.70 13.43
N ARG A 94 -32.17 4.12 14.61
CA ARG A 94 -33.23 3.24 15.12
C ARG A 94 -34.34 4.08 15.72
N GLU A 95 -35.47 3.47 16.01
CA GLU A 95 -36.66 4.12 16.54
C GLU A 95 -36.38 4.96 17.81
N THR A 96 -35.53 4.49 18.71
CA THR A 96 -35.12 5.24 19.90
C THR A 96 -34.42 6.56 19.57
N GLU A 97 -33.57 6.56 18.56
CA GLU A 97 -32.84 7.75 18.09
C GLU A 97 -33.76 8.69 17.30
N ILE A 98 -34.68 8.12 16.53
CA ILE A 98 -35.72 8.86 15.82
C ILE A 98 -36.61 9.59 16.84
N ASN A 99 -37.01 8.93 17.92
CA ASN A 99 -37.81 9.55 18.99
C ASN A 99 -37.06 10.67 19.68
N ALA A 100 -35.72 10.53 19.90
CA ALA A 100 -34.93 11.63 20.44
C ALA A 100 -34.90 12.86 19.52
N ILE A 101 -34.88 12.65 18.19
CA ILE A 101 -34.95 13.74 17.22
C ILE A 101 -36.38 14.35 17.19
N ASN A 102 -37.42 13.54 17.34
CA ASN A 102 -38.80 14.02 17.43
C ASN A 102 -39.02 14.93 18.65
N ILE A 103 -38.38 14.62 19.80
CA ILE A 103 -38.41 15.49 20.98
C ILE A 103 -37.71 16.84 20.67
N MET A 104 -36.57 16.82 20.01
CA MET A 104 -35.89 18.06 19.58
C MET A 104 -36.76 18.86 18.60
N LYS A 105 -37.48 18.17 17.70
CA LYS A 105 -38.43 18.81 16.80
C LYS A 105 -39.58 19.48 17.55
N ALA A 106 -40.17 18.82 18.57
CA ALA A 106 -41.20 19.42 19.41
C ALA A 106 -40.67 20.68 20.13
N HIS A 107 -39.42 20.65 20.65
CA HIS A 107 -38.79 21.84 21.24
C HIS A 107 -38.60 22.95 20.20
N TYR A 108 -38.21 22.62 18.97
CA TYR A 108 -38.10 23.61 17.88
C TYR A 108 -39.45 24.26 17.56
N GLU A 109 -40.51 23.47 17.52
CA GLU A 109 -41.89 23.95 17.21
C GLU A 109 -42.48 24.80 18.32
N THR A 110 -42.16 24.51 19.58
CA THR A 110 -42.65 25.24 20.75
C THR A 110 -41.76 26.40 21.19
N ALA A 111 -40.59 26.57 20.61
CA ALA A 111 -39.65 27.65 20.93
C ALA A 111 -40.27 29.03 20.59
N THR A 112 -40.23 29.97 21.53
CA THR A 112 -40.83 31.29 21.40
C THR A 112 -39.88 32.34 20.83
N THR A 113 -38.56 32.13 20.91
CA THR A 113 -37.56 33.08 20.39
C THR A 113 -36.85 32.53 19.16
N ASP A 114 -36.43 33.41 18.25
CA ASP A 114 -35.73 33.01 17.02
C ASP A 114 -34.36 32.37 17.33
N GLU A 115 -33.68 32.81 18.38
CA GLU A 115 -32.41 32.22 18.83
C GLU A 115 -32.60 30.78 19.30
N ALA A 116 -33.67 30.50 20.09
CA ALA A 116 -34.00 29.14 20.54
C ALA A 116 -34.34 28.23 19.36
N LYS A 117 -35.17 28.73 18.42
CA LYS A 117 -35.49 28.00 17.18
C LYS A 117 -34.22 27.68 16.38
N LYS A 118 -33.33 28.64 16.21
CA LYS A 118 -32.08 28.47 15.49
C LYS A 118 -31.18 27.42 16.17
N ALA A 119 -31.07 27.46 17.50
CA ALA A 119 -30.29 26.52 18.29
C ALA A 119 -30.81 25.08 18.16
N GLU A 120 -32.13 24.86 18.32
CA GLU A 120 -32.73 23.53 18.18
C GLU A 120 -32.63 23.01 16.75
N LYS A 121 -32.86 23.87 15.75
CA LYS A 121 -32.63 23.51 14.34
C LYS A 121 -31.22 23.06 14.10
N GLN A 122 -30.21 23.76 14.63
CA GLN A 122 -28.81 23.39 14.49
C GLN A 122 -28.50 22.04 15.14
N ARG A 123 -29.08 21.75 16.33
CA ARG A 123 -28.95 20.45 16.99
C ARG A 123 -29.49 19.30 16.15
N ILE A 124 -30.70 19.47 15.59
CA ILE A 124 -31.31 18.48 14.70
C ILE A 124 -30.44 18.26 13.47
N LEU A 125 -30.01 19.34 12.80
CA LEU A 125 -29.17 19.27 11.61
C LEU A 125 -27.85 18.57 11.89
N THR A 126 -27.16 18.93 12.97
CA THR A 126 -25.89 18.29 13.37
C THR A 126 -26.07 16.79 13.52
N LYS A 127 -27.18 16.33 14.16
CA LYS A 127 -27.43 14.91 14.37
C LYS A 127 -27.74 14.17 13.05
N LEU A 128 -28.50 14.81 12.15
CA LEU A 128 -28.86 14.22 10.85
C LEU A 128 -27.71 14.21 9.82
N LEU A 129 -26.83 15.22 9.86
CA LEU A 129 -25.71 15.36 8.93
C LEU A 129 -24.49 14.56 9.37
N ASN A 130 -24.32 14.31 10.68
CA ASN A 130 -23.20 13.52 11.19
C ASN A 130 -23.09 12.12 10.57
N ASP A 131 -24.22 11.49 10.22
CA ASP A 131 -24.22 10.19 9.56
C ASP A 131 -23.67 10.27 8.13
N GLY A 132 -23.99 11.35 7.40
CA GLY A 132 -23.47 11.61 6.07
C GLY A 132 -21.96 11.89 6.09
N ASP A 133 -21.53 12.71 7.07
CA ASP A 133 -20.12 13.00 7.35
C ASP A 133 -19.34 11.71 7.69
N ALA A 134 -19.86 10.92 8.63
CA ALA A 134 -19.26 9.64 9.00
C ALA A 134 -19.15 8.66 7.82
N CYS A 135 -20.12 8.63 6.92
CA CYS A 135 -20.08 7.81 5.72
C CYS A 135 -19.01 8.29 4.73
N SER A 136 -18.85 9.61 4.57
CA SER A 136 -17.78 10.18 3.71
C SER A 136 -16.40 9.89 4.26
N ILE A 137 -16.18 10.16 5.55
CA ILE A 137 -14.92 9.89 6.25
C ILE A 137 -14.58 8.39 6.21
N GLY A 138 -15.56 7.50 6.41
CA GLY A 138 -15.34 6.06 6.37
C GLY A 138 -14.84 5.55 5.02
N ILE A 139 -15.26 6.19 3.92
CA ILE A 139 -14.73 5.90 2.58
C ILE A 139 -13.28 6.37 2.47
N ASP A 140 -12.94 7.57 2.98
CA ASP A 140 -11.59 8.09 2.97
C ASP A 140 -10.64 7.25 3.83
N GLU A 141 -11.08 6.82 5.03
CA GLU A 141 -10.29 5.91 5.89
C GLU A 141 -9.98 4.58 5.18
N LYS A 142 -10.93 4.05 4.39
CA LYS A 142 -10.69 2.83 3.62
C LYS A 142 -9.74 3.07 2.46
N ASN A 143 -9.88 4.19 1.74
CA ASN A 143 -8.96 4.55 0.66
C ASN A 143 -7.54 4.79 1.19
N GLU A 144 -7.40 5.45 2.33
CA GLU A 144 -6.11 5.66 2.99
C GLU A 144 -5.46 4.32 3.38
N ALA A 145 -6.24 3.41 3.99
CA ALA A 145 -5.73 2.09 4.33
C ALA A 145 -5.28 1.31 3.09
N ASN A 146 -6.10 1.33 2.03
CA ASN A 146 -5.77 0.66 0.78
C ASN A 146 -4.52 1.26 0.13
N PHE A 147 -4.40 2.59 0.11
CA PHE A 147 -3.24 3.29 -0.43
C PHE A 147 -1.94 2.96 0.31
N LEU A 148 -1.96 3.07 1.64
CA LEU A 148 -0.78 2.80 2.46
C LEU A 148 -0.33 1.33 2.36
N THR A 149 -1.27 0.38 2.31
CA THR A 149 -0.96 -1.03 2.08
C THR A 149 -0.38 -1.24 0.68
N ALA A 150 -1.03 -0.67 -0.34
CA ALA A 150 -0.58 -0.78 -1.73
C ALA A 150 0.84 -0.23 -1.93
N LEU A 151 1.13 0.94 -1.35
CA LEU A 151 2.44 1.59 -1.50
C LEU A 151 3.54 0.87 -0.72
N SER A 152 3.24 0.35 0.48
CA SER A 152 4.26 -0.36 1.27
C SER A 152 4.52 -1.79 0.78
N GLU A 153 3.49 -2.48 0.24
CA GLU A 153 3.59 -3.89 -0.14
C GLU A 153 3.76 -4.11 -1.66
N GLY A 154 3.44 -3.12 -2.50
CA GLY A 154 3.30 -3.28 -3.95
C GLY A 154 2.11 -4.15 -4.36
N VAL A 155 1.36 -4.65 -3.35
CA VAL A 155 0.17 -5.48 -3.52
C VAL A 155 -0.91 -5.00 -2.56
N LEU A 156 -2.12 -4.80 -3.08
CA LEU A 156 -3.28 -4.57 -2.25
C LEU A 156 -4.03 -5.88 -2.04
N LEU A 157 -4.05 -6.36 -0.81
CA LEU A 157 -4.83 -7.52 -0.39
C LEU A 157 -5.89 -7.06 0.62
N VAL A 158 -7.16 -7.22 0.25
CA VAL A 158 -8.29 -6.99 1.15
C VAL A 158 -8.85 -8.35 1.53
N GLU A 159 -8.57 -8.79 2.74
CA GLU A 159 -9.02 -10.09 3.27
C GLU A 159 -10.48 -10.02 3.76
N ASP A 160 -11.16 -11.16 3.74
CA ASP A 160 -12.54 -11.28 4.24
C ASP A 160 -12.66 -11.00 5.74
N GLU A 161 -11.57 -11.16 6.51
CA GLU A 161 -11.54 -10.83 7.93
C GLU A 161 -11.75 -9.34 8.21
N ASP A 162 -11.18 -8.48 7.37
CA ASP A 162 -11.22 -7.01 7.50
C ASP A 162 -12.37 -6.38 6.68
N ASN A 163 -13.14 -7.20 5.95
CA ASN A 163 -14.16 -6.73 5.02
C ASN A 163 -15.45 -7.57 5.12
N ALA A 164 -16.59 -6.92 4.99
CA ALA A 164 -17.90 -7.59 4.95
C ALA A 164 -18.32 -8.08 3.55
N GLY A 165 -17.47 -7.85 2.55
CA GLY A 165 -17.71 -8.18 1.15
C GLY A 165 -16.69 -9.16 0.60
N THR A 166 -16.59 -9.19 -0.72
CA THR A 166 -15.63 -10.02 -1.47
C THR A 166 -14.20 -9.53 -1.26
N GLY A 167 -13.26 -10.45 -1.07
CA GLY A 167 -11.83 -10.13 -1.05
C GLY A 167 -11.36 -9.52 -2.37
N LEU A 168 -10.34 -8.68 -2.31
CA LEU A 168 -9.72 -8.02 -3.45
C LEU A 168 -8.21 -8.25 -3.41
N ARG A 169 -7.63 -8.69 -4.52
CA ARG A 169 -6.18 -8.75 -4.68
C ARG A 169 -5.78 -8.00 -5.95
N VAL A 170 -4.93 -7.02 -5.79
CA VAL A 170 -4.34 -6.23 -6.87
C VAL A 170 -2.84 -6.23 -6.71
N ASN A 171 -2.10 -6.59 -7.75
CA ASN A 171 -0.64 -6.51 -7.79
C ASN A 171 -0.27 -5.34 -8.71
N PHE A 172 0.48 -4.37 -8.18
CA PHE A 172 0.93 -3.19 -8.91
C PHE A 172 2.23 -3.42 -9.67
N GLY A 173 2.84 -4.61 -9.55
CA GLY A 173 3.99 -5.03 -10.35
C GLY A 173 5.29 -4.33 -9.96
N TYR A 174 5.57 -4.17 -8.66
CA TYR A 174 6.85 -3.65 -8.20
C TYR A 174 8.00 -4.47 -8.78
N LEU A 175 9.08 -3.77 -9.14
CA LEU A 175 10.24 -4.39 -9.76
C LEU A 175 11.12 -5.05 -8.70
N ASP A 176 11.45 -6.32 -8.90
CA ASP A 176 12.40 -7.03 -8.02
C ASP A 176 13.78 -6.35 -8.00
N SER A 177 14.17 -5.71 -9.13
CA SER A 177 15.41 -4.94 -9.23
C SER A 177 15.44 -3.69 -8.35
N ASN A 178 14.29 -3.19 -7.93
CA ASN A 178 14.12 -2.01 -7.10
C ASN A 178 13.73 -2.37 -5.66
N THR A 179 13.70 -3.67 -5.33
CA THR A 179 13.47 -4.17 -3.98
C THR A 179 14.76 -4.69 -3.37
N PHE A 180 15.13 -4.17 -2.21
CA PHE A 180 16.41 -4.44 -1.53
C PHE A 180 16.14 -5.04 -0.16
N GLY A 181 17.00 -5.97 0.25
CA GLY A 181 17.13 -6.36 1.66
C GLY A 181 18.20 -5.53 2.36
N THR A 182 18.19 -5.50 3.68
CA THR A 182 19.25 -4.86 4.49
C THR A 182 20.51 -5.72 4.54
N ILE A 183 21.70 -5.09 4.68
CA ILE A 183 22.97 -5.80 4.84
C ILE A 183 22.93 -6.69 6.09
N VAL A 184 22.37 -6.18 7.18
CA VAL A 184 22.12 -6.95 8.40
C VAL A 184 20.62 -6.92 8.66
N LYS A 185 20.00 -8.09 8.70
CA LYS A 185 18.55 -8.22 8.88
C LYS A 185 18.01 -7.40 10.05
N GLY A 186 17.02 -6.57 9.78
CA GLY A 186 16.37 -5.71 10.76
C GLY A 186 17.06 -4.40 11.05
N HIS A 187 18.34 -4.25 10.68
CA HIS A 187 19.16 -3.06 10.90
C HIS A 187 19.34 -2.30 9.58
N VAL A 188 19.10 -1.02 9.59
CA VAL A 188 19.31 -0.15 8.43
C VAL A 188 20.64 0.55 8.59
N SER A 189 21.57 0.33 7.67
CA SER A 189 22.88 0.98 7.63
C SER A 189 22.89 2.19 6.71
N TYR A 190 23.90 3.04 6.83
CA TYR A 190 24.16 4.13 5.89
C TYR A 190 24.35 3.59 4.46
N GLU A 191 25.09 2.48 4.34
CA GLU A 191 25.36 1.82 3.05
C GLU A 191 24.10 1.27 2.38
N ASP A 192 23.10 0.82 3.13
CA ASP A 192 21.80 0.40 2.55
C ASP A 192 21.12 1.54 1.79
N ILE A 193 21.18 2.75 2.35
CA ILE A 193 20.60 3.96 1.74
C ILE A 193 21.40 4.38 0.50
N GLU A 194 22.74 4.38 0.60
CA GLU A 194 23.62 4.71 -0.52
C GLU A 194 23.50 3.71 -1.69
N ASN A 195 23.31 2.43 -1.42
CA ASN A 195 23.06 1.42 -2.44
C ASN A 195 21.76 1.70 -3.23
N ILE A 196 20.70 2.13 -2.53
CA ILE A 196 19.42 2.48 -3.16
C ILE A 196 19.58 3.75 -4.01
N ARG A 197 20.26 4.78 -3.48
CA ARG A 197 20.58 6.00 -4.23
C ARG A 197 21.36 5.71 -5.50
N SER A 198 22.44 4.95 -5.37
CA SER A 198 23.29 4.56 -6.50
C SER A 198 22.50 3.81 -7.57
N LYS A 199 21.54 2.97 -7.17
CA LYS A 199 20.68 2.27 -8.12
C LYS A 199 19.70 3.24 -8.80
N ALA A 200 19.10 4.17 -8.06
CA ALA A 200 18.22 5.17 -8.63
C ALA A 200 18.96 6.06 -9.64
N ASP A 201 20.17 6.52 -9.29
CA ASP A 201 21.05 7.30 -10.19
C ASP A 201 21.42 6.51 -11.46
N ALA A 202 21.71 5.22 -11.33
CA ALA A 202 21.98 4.34 -12.49
C ALA A 202 20.74 4.15 -13.38
N ASP A 203 19.55 4.20 -12.84
CA ASP A 203 18.30 4.18 -13.58
C ASP A 203 17.91 5.54 -14.17
N GLY A 204 18.62 6.62 -13.82
CA GLY A 204 18.35 8.00 -14.21
C GLY A 204 17.25 8.66 -13.38
N ASN A 205 16.98 8.16 -12.19
CA ASN A 205 15.99 8.65 -11.25
C ASN A 205 16.65 9.39 -10.09
N THR A 206 15.97 10.38 -9.52
CA THR A 206 16.41 11.10 -8.32
C THR A 206 15.39 10.88 -7.22
N ILE A 207 15.82 10.30 -6.09
CA ILE A 207 14.95 10.09 -4.93
C ILE A 207 14.80 11.42 -4.20
N THR A 208 13.55 11.79 -3.90
CA THR A 208 13.20 13.02 -3.18
C THR A 208 12.57 12.76 -1.82
N THR A 209 11.88 11.64 -1.66
CA THR A 209 11.09 11.35 -0.46
C THR A 209 11.32 9.93 0.03
N LEU A 210 11.50 9.78 1.34
CA LEU A 210 11.52 8.49 2.04
C LEU A 210 10.28 8.37 2.92
N MET A 211 9.43 7.38 2.66
CA MET A 211 8.32 7.03 3.53
C MET A 211 8.67 5.87 4.46
N VAL A 212 8.48 6.06 5.74
CA VAL A 212 8.88 5.08 6.77
C VAL A 212 7.92 5.04 7.94
N ALA A 213 7.70 3.84 8.52
CA ALA A 213 6.94 3.70 9.75
C ALA A 213 7.65 4.41 10.92
N LYS A 214 6.87 5.05 11.81
CA LYS A 214 7.41 5.70 13.01
C LYS A 214 8.21 4.74 13.91
N SER A 215 7.81 3.47 14.00
CA SER A 215 8.55 2.43 14.73
C SER A 215 9.94 2.23 14.15
N LYS A 216 10.04 2.01 12.83
CA LYS A 216 11.30 1.80 12.13
C LYS A 216 12.19 3.03 12.20
N LEU A 217 11.66 4.22 12.01
CA LEU A 217 12.42 5.47 12.19
C LEU A 217 13.02 5.58 13.59
N ASN A 218 12.27 5.16 14.62
CA ASN A 218 12.77 5.14 15.99
C ASN A 218 13.91 4.13 16.19
N ASP A 219 13.90 3.02 15.46
CA ASP A 219 14.99 2.04 15.51
C ASP A 219 16.21 2.54 14.75
N ILE A 220 16.05 3.11 13.57
CA ILE A 220 17.14 3.75 12.79
C ILE A 220 17.88 4.81 13.62
N ARG A 221 17.17 5.68 14.34
CA ARG A 221 17.80 6.71 15.19
C ARG A 221 18.64 6.14 16.33
N LYS A 222 18.47 4.87 16.69
CA LYS A 222 19.29 4.18 17.70
C LYS A 222 20.58 3.62 17.08
N GLU A 223 20.63 3.47 15.76
CA GLU A 223 21.83 3.01 15.08
C GLU A 223 23.00 3.99 15.28
N ARG A 224 24.22 3.48 15.23
CA ARG A 224 25.41 4.28 15.50
C ARG A 224 25.59 5.37 14.44
N TRP A 225 25.51 5.00 13.17
CA TRP A 225 25.65 5.94 12.06
C TRP A 225 24.67 7.11 12.12
N ALA A 226 23.40 6.84 12.54
CA ALA A 226 22.38 7.87 12.67
C ALA A 226 22.68 8.89 13.79
N ARG A 227 23.36 8.44 14.86
CA ARG A 227 23.80 9.32 15.95
C ARG A 227 25.04 10.11 15.55
N GLU A 228 25.95 9.49 14.80
CA GLU A 228 27.14 10.13 14.24
C GLU A 228 26.75 11.22 13.25
N LEU A 229 25.84 10.93 12.31
CA LEU A 229 25.29 11.89 11.35
C LEU A 229 24.79 13.19 12.04
N VAL A 230 24.02 13.04 13.13
CA VAL A 230 23.50 14.21 13.88
C VAL A 230 24.63 14.88 14.71
N ALA A 231 25.62 14.11 15.18
CA ALA A 231 26.75 14.70 15.90
C ALA A 231 27.62 15.53 14.96
N ASP A 232 27.85 15.07 13.74
CA ASP A 232 28.55 15.80 12.69
C ASP A 232 27.80 17.08 12.29
N ALA A 233 26.49 17.00 12.09
CA ALA A 233 25.65 18.16 11.82
C ALA A 233 25.61 19.19 12.98
N ASP A 234 25.86 18.75 14.23
CA ASP A 234 25.98 19.60 15.41
C ASP A 234 27.45 20.03 15.71
N ASP A 235 28.43 19.74 14.83
CA ASP A 235 29.88 19.97 14.99
C ASP A 235 30.47 19.40 16.30
N LYS A 236 29.97 18.24 16.75
CA LYS A 236 30.43 17.60 17.99
C LYS A 236 31.64 16.72 17.76
N VAL A 237 32.64 16.87 18.64
CA VAL A 237 33.77 15.97 18.66
C VAL A 237 33.42 14.67 19.38
N TYR A 238 33.60 13.52 18.73
CA TYR A 238 33.39 12.21 19.30
C TYR A 238 34.44 11.22 18.79
N THR A 239 34.59 10.09 19.49
CA THR A 239 35.44 8.98 19.13
C THR A 239 34.61 7.69 19.08
N ASP A 240 35.19 6.60 18.61
CA ASP A 240 34.52 5.29 18.56
C ASP A 240 34.00 4.81 19.92
N GLU A 241 34.69 5.22 21.01
CA GLU A 241 34.28 4.89 22.39
C GLU A 241 33.23 5.85 22.96
N THR A 242 32.96 6.97 22.28
CA THR A 242 32.00 7.97 22.77
C THR A 242 30.58 7.45 22.67
N THR A 243 29.84 7.46 23.79
CA THR A 243 28.43 7.14 23.81
C THR A 243 27.58 8.33 23.35
N LEU A 244 27.18 8.33 22.10
CA LEU A 244 26.30 9.36 21.54
C LEU A 244 24.85 9.14 21.97
N LYS A 245 24.16 10.23 22.31
CA LYS A 245 22.72 10.21 22.66
C LYS A 245 21.87 9.95 21.42
N VAL A 246 20.75 9.23 21.58
CA VAL A 246 19.75 9.08 20.50
C VAL A 246 19.17 10.45 20.16
N PRO A 247 19.28 10.90 18.91
CA PRO A 247 18.79 12.23 18.50
C PRO A 247 17.26 12.30 18.53
N SER A 248 16.69 13.51 18.63
CA SER A 248 15.25 13.70 18.43
C SER A 248 14.86 13.41 16.98
N VAL A 249 13.58 13.11 16.72
CA VAL A 249 13.08 12.90 15.35
C VAL A 249 13.43 14.09 14.46
N SER A 250 13.13 15.32 14.90
CA SER A 250 13.37 16.54 14.12
C SER A 250 14.85 16.74 13.77
N LYS A 251 15.79 16.50 14.71
CA LYS A 251 17.23 16.65 14.42
C LYS A 251 17.70 15.59 13.44
N PHE A 252 17.24 14.36 13.60
CA PHE A 252 17.61 13.27 12.69
C PHE A 252 17.06 13.51 11.28
N THR A 253 15.78 13.89 11.14
CA THR A 253 15.20 14.14 9.81
C THR A 253 15.87 15.32 9.10
N GLN A 254 16.25 16.37 9.85
CA GLN A 254 17.01 17.48 9.27
C GLN A 254 18.42 17.05 8.81
N ALA A 255 19.19 16.39 9.68
CA ALA A 255 20.54 15.93 9.33
C ALA A 255 20.50 14.91 8.17
N PHE A 256 19.48 14.07 8.12
CA PHE A 256 19.27 13.12 7.02
C PHE A 256 18.96 13.85 5.70
N GLN A 257 18.12 14.87 5.74
CA GLN A 257 17.80 15.67 4.56
C GLN A 257 19.02 16.46 4.07
N ASP A 258 19.83 17.01 4.98
CA ASP A 258 21.03 17.77 4.64
C ASP A 258 22.10 16.87 4.00
N GLU A 259 22.19 15.58 4.42
CA GLU A 259 23.17 14.61 3.89
C GLU A 259 22.73 13.97 2.57
N PHE A 260 21.47 13.49 2.51
CA PHE A 260 21.00 12.69 1.39
C PHE A 260 20.16 13.46 0.36
N ASP A 261 19.75 14.69 0.67
CA ASP A 261 18.75 15.47 -0.10
C ASP A 261 17.40 14.76 -0.24
N ILE A 262 16.99 13.98 0.80
CA ILE A 262 15.79 13.18 0.84
C ILE A 262 14.93 13.60 2.03
N GLU A 263 13.68 14.00 1.79
CA GLU A 263 12.71 14.30 2.84
C GLU A 263 12.15 13.02 3.47
N ILE A 264 12.14 12.93 4.81
CA ILE A 264 11.51 11.80 5.51
C ILE A 264 10.04 12.12 5.84
N LYS A 265 9.11 11.38 5.22
CA LYS A 265 7.68 11.38 5.57
C LYS A 265 7.36 10.21 6.50
N VAL A 266 7.02 10.51 7.75
CA VAL A 266 6.75 9.48 8.78
C VAL A 266 5.31 9.03 8.71
N VAL A 267 5.11 7.72 8.49
CA VAL A 267 3.78 7.10 8.50
C VAL A 267 3.48 6.52 9.89
N ASP A 268 2.51 7.11 10.59
CA ASP A 268 2.02 6.63 11.91
C ASP A 268 0.49 6.64 11.95
N ARG A 269 -0.12 6.02 10.92
CA ARG A 269 -1.56 5.98 10.79
C ARG A 269 -2.12 4.63 11.22
N SER A 270 -3.18 4.68 12.04
CA SER A 270 -4.01 3.52 12.35
C SER A 270 -5.42 3.76 11.83
N VAL A 271 -6.02 2.75 11.23
CA VAL A 271 -7.40 2.77 10.73
C VAL A 271 -8.21 1.76 11.53
N ILE A 272 -9.43 2.16 11.90
CA ILE A 272 -10.36 1.30 12.66
C ILE A 272 -11.31 0.63 11.67
N PHE A 273 -11.28 -0.69 11.63
CA PHE A 273 -12.22 -1.53 10.90
C PHE A 273 -13.28 -2.06 11.85
N GLU A 274 -14.53 -2.12 11.39
CA GLU A 274 -15.64 -2.67 12.16
C GLU A 274 -16.30 -3.81 11.37
N LYS A 275 -16.34 -5.00 11.99
CA LYS A 275 -17.06 -6.16 11.45
C LYS A 275 -17.93 -6.75 12.55
N ASN A 276 -19.23 -6.96 12.27
CA ASN A 276 -20.20 -7.51 13.23
C ASN A 276 -20.27 -6.75 14.56
N GLY A 277 -20.08 -5.42 14.53
CA GLY A 277 -20.12 -4.56 15.71
C GLY A 277 -18.83 -4.60 16.57
N GLN A 278 -17.82 -5.36 16.15
CA GLN A 278 -16.51 -5.37 16.79
C GLN A 278 -15.54 -4.47 16.03
N GLN A 279 -14.88 -3.58 16.75
CA GLN A 279 -13.90 -2.65 16.21
C GLN A 279 -12.49 -3.16 16.44
N LYS A 280 -11.65 -3.14 15.38
CA LYS A 280 -10.24 -3.52 15.42
C LYS A 280 -9.41 -2.41 14.79
N SER A 281 -8.40 -1.94 15.49
CA SER A 281 -7.42 -1.01 14.94
C SER A 281 -6.31 -1.77 14.21
N LYS A 282 -5.98 -1.35 12.99
CA LYS A 282 -4.90 -1.91 12.17
C LYS A 282 -4.03 -0.80 11.62
N LYS A 283 -2.71 -1.01 11.60
CA LYS A 283 -1.78 -0.14 10.88
C LYS A 283 -1.63 -0.68 9.45
N PRO A 284 -2.04 0.07 8.42
CA PRO A 284 -2.01 -0.42 7.05
C PRO A 284 -0.61 -0.42 6.42
N TRP A 285 0.32 0.39 6.95
CA TRP A 285 1.70 0.43 6.49
C TRP A 285 2.52 -0.74 7.07
N ASN A 286 3.27 -1.44 6.22
CA ASN A 286 4.21 -2.45 6.68
C ASN A 286 5.39 -1.80 7.40
N ALA A 287 5.54 -2.09 8.69
CA ALA A 287 6.55 -1.45 9.54
C ALA A 287 8.00 -1.81 9.16
N GLU A 288 8.21 -2.95 8.50
CA GLU A 288 9.53 -3.41 8.07
C GLU A 288 9.92 -2.88 6.67
N ARG A 289 9.04 -2.14 5.99
CA ARG A 289 9.34 -1.59 4.68
C ARG A 289 9.52 -0.09 4.69
N MET A 290 10.57 0.33 4.02
CA MET A 290 10.89 1.73 3.73
C MET A 290 10.75 1.94 2.23
N VAL A 291 10.01 2.97 1.83
CA VAL A 291 9.71 3.26 0.42
C VAL A 291 10.33 4.58 0.03
N PHE A 292 11.21 4.54 -0.96
CA PHE A 292 11.88 5.70 -1.53
C PHE A 292 11.19 6.09 -2.83
N LEU A 293 10.83 7.35 -2.95
CA LEU A 293 10.03 7.89 -4.04
C LEU A 293 10.81 8.99 -4.78
N CYS A 294 10.66 8.99 -6.09
CA CYS A 294 11.25 10.02 -6.97
C CYS A 294 10.25 11.14 -7.31
N SER A 295 8.99 10.98 -6.91
CA SER A 295 7.93 11.96 -7.15
C SER A 295 6.99 12.05 -5.96
N ASP A 296 6.41 13.23 -5.72
CA ASP A 296 5.36 13.42 -4.72
C ASP A 296 4.03 12.76 -5.14
N THR A 297 3.80 12.62 -6.45
CA THR A 297 2.64 11.92 -7.00
C THR A 297 3.06 10.52 -7.39
N VAL A 298 2.43 9.50 -6.82
CA VAL A 298 2.79 8.08 -6.99
C VAL A 298 1.75 7.28 -7.76
N GLY A 299 0.73 7.94 -8.29
CA GLY A 299 -0.31 7.27 -9.06
C GLY A 299 -1.63 8.02 -9.09
N SER A 300 -2.71 7.29 -9.31
CA SER A 300 -4.04 7.86 -9.46
C SER A 300 -5.08 7.26 -8.50
N LEU A 301 -6.03 8.10 -8.08
CA LEU A 301 -7.24 7.66 -7.42
C LEU A 301 -8.31 7.47 -8.50
N VAL A 302 -8.40 6.25 -9.03
CA VAL A 302 -9.34 5.94 -10.11
C VAL A 302 -10.74 5.74 -9.56
N TRP A 303 -11.73 6.43 -10.13
CA TRP A 303 -13.10 6.34 -9.70
C TRP A 303 -14.09 6.26 -10.86
N GLY A 304 -15.26 5.68 -10.60
CA GLY A 304 -16.32 5.50 -11.58
C GLY A 304 -17.70 5.91 -11.07
N THR A 305 -18.63 6.07 -11.99
CA THR A 305 -20.02 6.43 -11.65
C THR A 305 -20.79 5.20 -11.17
N LEU A 306 -21.47 5.33 -10.03
CA LEU A 306 -22.39 4.32 -9.51
C LEU A 306 -23.69 4.30 -10.34
N ALA A 307 -24.26 3.12 -10.57
CA ALA A 307 -25.55 2.96 -11.25
C ALA A 307 -26.69 3.73 -10.55
N GLU A 308 -26.65 3.85 -9.22
CA GLU A 308 -27.64 4.60 -8.42
C GLU A 308 -27.52 6.12 -8.63
N ALA A 309 -26.36 6.63 -9.02
CA ALA A 309 -26.19 8.05 -9.36
C ALA A 309 -26.85 8.39 -10.71
N THR A 310 -26.81 7.45 -11.66
CA THR A 310 -27.43 7.59 -12.99
C THR A 310 -28.92 7.27 -12.97
N ASN A 311 -29.36 6.37 -12.09
CA ASN A 311 -30.74 5.92 -11.97
C ASN A 311 -31.23 6.15 -10.53
N PRO A 312 -31.51 7.40 -10.13
CA PRO A 312 -31.89 7.72 -8.76
C PRO A 312 -33.28 7.09 -8.43
N VAL A 313 -33.35 6.53 -7.23
CA VAL A 313 -34.59 5.91 -6.72
C VAL A 313 -35.49 7.00 -6.15
N GLU A 314 -36.78 6.97 -6.51
CA GLU A 314 -37.77 7.89 -5.98
C GLU A 314 -37.88 7.82 -4.44
N GLY A 315 -38.01 8.97 -3.79
CA GLY A 315 -38.06 9.08 -2.33
C GLY A 315 -36.70 9.02 -1.62
N VAL A 316 -35.60 8.79 -2.33
CA VAL A 316 -34.23 8.85 -1.77
C VAL A 316 -33.61 10.22 -2.02
N LYS A 317 -32.99 10.79 -1.01
CA LYS A 317 -32.20 12.04 -1.16
C LYS A 317 -30.74 11.72 -1.38
N TYR A 318 -30.16 12.29 -2.43
CA TYR A 318 -28.78 12.09 -2.85
C TYR A 318 -27.95 13.34 -2.67
N ALA A 319 -26.68 13.15 -2.31
CA ALA A 319 -25.64 14.18 -2.33
C ALA A 319 -24.33 13.56 -2.80
N THR A 320 -23.56 14.30 -3.58
CA THR A 320 -22.21 13.88 -4.01
C THR A 320 -21.17 14.65 -3.23
N VAL A 321 -20.19 13.95 -2.67
CA VAL A 321 -19.04 14.50 -1.94
C VAL A 321 -17.77 14.10 -2.70
N ASP A 322 -16.82 15.02 -2.85
CA ASP A 322 -15.54 14.82 -3.53
C ASP A 322 -15.66 14.17 -4.93
N GLN A 323 -16.74 14.47 -5.66
CA GLN A 323 -17.07 13.98 -7.01
C GLN A 323 -17.40 12.46 -7.09
N TYR A 324 -16.79 11.60 -6.28
CA TYR A 324 -16.88 10.15 -6.37
C TYR A 324 -17.62 9.46 -5.22
N LYS A 325 -18.00 10.18 -4.16
CA LYS A 325 -18.74 9.62 -3.03
C LYS A 325 -20.22 9.96 -3.15
N LEU A 326 -21.06 8.96 -3.28
CA LEU A 326 -22.50 9.12 -3.30
C LEU A 326 -23.06 8.86 -1.91
N ILE A 327 -23.66 9.88 -1.31
CA ILE A 327 -24.33 9.77 0.00
C ILE A 327 -25.83 9.80 -0.23
N SER A 328 -26.52 8.76 0.19
CA SER A 328 -27.98 8.64 0.04
C SER A 328 -28.68 8.52 1.39
N LYS A 329 -29.89 9.11 1.51
CA LYS A 329 -30.68 9.10 2.73
C LYS A 329 -32.15 8.78 2.43
N TYR A 330 -32.70 7.83 3.19
CA TYR A 330 -34.07 7.34 3.02
C TYR A 330 -34.59 6.70 4.31
N SER A 331 -35.90 6.48 4.40
CA SER A 331 -36.56 5.75 5.49
C SER A 331 -37.13 4.40 5.07
N THR A 332 -37.27 3.51 6.04
CA THR A 332 -38.00 2.24 5.94
C THR A 332 -39.06 2.16 7.05
N THR A 333 -40.11 1.36 6.88
CA THR A 333 -41.24 1.31 7.80
C THR A 333 -41.35 0.03 8.62
N ASP A 334 -40.72 -1.04 8.19
CA ASP A 334 -40.76 -2.31 8.92
C ASP A 334 -39.35 -2.93 8.94
N PRO A 335 -38.63 -2.73 10.04
CA PRO A 335 -38.84 -1.77 11.15
C PRO A 335 -38.61 -0.32 10.74
N LEU A 336 -39.18 0.62 11.53
CA LEU A 336 -39.00 2.05 11.29
C LEU A 336 -37.52 2.42 11.51
N ARG A 337 -36.89 2.90 10.42
CA ARG A 337 -35.49 3.29 10.41
C ARG A 337 -35.28 4.46 9.46
N GLU A 338 -34.34 5.31 9.82
CA GLU A 338 -33.74 6.31 8.92
C GLU A 338 -32.35 5.85 8.55
N THR A 339 -32.07 5.66 7.27
CA THR A 339 -30.82 5.09 6.78
C THR A 339 -30.02 6.13 5.99
N THR A 340 -28.75 6.23 6.27
CA THR A 340 -27.80 6.99 5.47
C THR A 340 -26.74 6.03 4.93
N ASN A 341 -26.59 5.96 3.60
CA ASN A 341 -25.56 5.16 2.94
C ASN A 341 -24.51 6.07 2.34
N GLY A 342 -23.25 5.68 2.49
CA GLY A 342 -22.14 6.22 1.69
C GLY A 342 -21.55 5.13 0.82
N GLN A 343 -21.37 5.40 -0.46
CA GLN A 343 -20.82 4.43 -1.40
C GLN A 343 -20.01 5.12 -2.50
N SER A 344 -19.02 4.40 -3.02
CA SER A 344 -18.14 4.86 -4.09
C SER A 344 -17.64 3.67 -4.90
N LEU A 345 -17.41 3.88 -6.20
CA LEU A 345 -16.56 3.01 -7.02
C LEU A 345 -15.20 3.69 -7.10
N VAL A 346 -14.21 3.20 -6.34
CA VAL A 346 -12.92 3.89 -6.23
C VAL A 346 -11.82 2.92 -5.84
N LEU A 347 -10.61 3.12 -6.40
CA LEU A 347 -9.42 2.38 -6.07
C LEU A 347 -8.19 3.29 -6.15
N PRO A 348 -7.33 3.33 -5.11
CA PRO A 348 -5.97 3.84 -5.21
C PRO A 348 -5.14 2.94 -6.12
N VAL A 349 -4.56 3.48 -7.17
CA VAL A 349 -3.71 2.78 -8.14
C VAL A 349 -2.32 3.37 -8.07
N ILE A 350 -1.33 2.52 -7.82
CA ILE A 350 0.09 2.92 -7.85
C ILE A 350 0.56 2.80 -9.30
N GLU A 351 1.19 3.85 -9.78
CA GLU A 351 1.73 3.98 -11.13
C GLU A 351 3.23 4.28 -11.06
N ASP A 352 3.92 4.27 -12.19
CA ASP A 352 5.35 4.60 -12.29
C ASP A 352 6.24 3.83 -11.30
N VAL A 353 5.99 2.51 -11.19
CA VAL A 353 6.67 1.62 -10.23
C VAL A 353 8.19 1.52 -10.47
N ASP A 354 8.68 1.93 -11.63
CA ASP A 354 10.10 2.09 -11.93
C ASP A 354 10.77 3.25 -11.19
N GLN A 355 9.99 4.18 -10.65
CA GLN A 355 10.44 5.30 -9.81
C GLN A 355 10.24 5.04 -8.31
N ILE A 356 9.86 3.82 -7.93
CA ILE A 356 9.65 3.40 -6.54
C ILE A 356 10.72 2.37 -6.18
N TYR A 357 11.46 2.64 -5.09
CA TYR A 357 12.46 1.75 -4.53
C TYR A 357 12.06 1.35 -3.12
N VAL A 358 12.21 0.07 -2.80
CA VAL A 358 11.78 -0.48 -1.51
C VAL A 358 12.94 -1.14 -0.79
N LEU A 359 13.17 -0.77 0.47
CA LEU A 359 14.03 -1.50 1.38
C LEU A 359 13.18 -2.35 2.31
N ASP A 360 13.28 -3.66 2.17
CA ASP A 360 12.63 -4.63 3.06
C ASP A 360 13.60 -5.03 4.18
N CYS A 361 13.37 -4.48 5.38
CA CYS A 361 14.22 -4.75 6.53
C CYS A 361 14.01 -6.14 7.13
N SER A 362 13.00 -6.89 6.69
CA SER A 362 12.78 -8.29 7.10
C SER A 362 13.66 -9.28 6.34
N GLU A 363 14.28 -8.85 5.25
CA GLU A 363 15.14 -9.65 4.38
C GLU A 363 16.61 -9.20 4.46
N GLU A 364 17.54 -10.12 4.34
CA GLU A 364 18.96 -9.81 4.16
C GLU A 364 19.25 -9.56 2.68
N LYS A 365 20.20 -8.62 2.42
CA LYS A 365 20.68 -8.36 1.06
C LYS A 365 21.31 -9.63 0.51
N SER A 366 20.74 -10.19 -0.57
CA SER A 366 21.40 -11.26 -1.31
C SER A 366 22.63 -10.68 -1.99
N THR A 367 23.82 -11.19 -1.65
CA THR A 367 25.05 -10.80 -2.34
C THR A 367 24.99 -11.26 -3.81
N GLU A 368 25.60 -10.50 -4.74
CA GLU A 368 25.68 -10.94 -6.15
C GLU A 368 26.33 -12.32 -6.27
N VAL A 369 27.23 -12.66 -5.36
CA VAL A 369 27.85 -14.00 -5.24
C VAL A 369 26.79 -15.06 -4.93
N ASP A 370 25.76 -14.74 -4.13
CA ASP A 370 24.66 -15.68 -3.85
C ASP A 370 23.69 -15.80 -5.02
N LYS A 371 23.46 -14.70 -5.75
CA LYS A 371 22.66 -14.71 -7.00
C LYS A 371 23.39 -15.43 -8.15
N GLU A 372 24.73 -15.30 -8.24
CA GLU A 372 25.53 -16.08 -9.17
C GLU A 372 25.61 -17.55 -8.76
N LYS A 373 25.70 -17.86 -7.47
CA LYS A 373 25.59 -19.23 -6.96
C LYS A 373 24.21 -19.82 -7.21
N GLU A 374 23.13 -19.09 -6.98
CA GLU A 374 21.77 -19.53 -7.33
C GLU A 374 21.58 -19.73 -8.85
N LYS A 375 22.17 -18.87 -9.68
CA LYS A 375 22.18 -19.05 -11.15
C LYS A 375 23.08 -20.20 -11.59
N LEU A 376 24.19 -20.47 -10.89
CA LEU A 376 25.05 -21.65 -11.13
C LEU A 376 24.38 -22.92 -10.60
N ASP A 377 23.64 -22.86 -9.49
CA ASP A 377 22.86 -23.99 -8.95
C ASP A 377 21.63 -24.31 -9.80
N THR A 378 21.12 -23.38 -10.60
CA THR A 378 20.06 -23.58 -11.61
C THR A 378 20.60 -23.90 -13.00
N ALA A 379 21.92 -23.70 -13.25
CA ALA A 379 22.54 -24.27 -14.43
C ALA A 379 22.56 -25.80 -14.27
N ASP A 380 22.12 -26.54 -15.32
CA ASP A 380 22.11 -27.99 -15.37
C ASP A 380 23.51 -28.58 -15.09
N THR A 381 23.87 -28.67 -13.80
CA THR A 381 25.07 -29.35 -13.37
C THR A 381 24.80 -30.84 -13.37
N PHE A 382 25.67 -31.61 -14.06
CA PHE A 382 25.51 -33.05 -14.21
C PHE A 382 26.55 -33.75 -13.34
N THR A 383 26.12 -34.79 -12.64
CA THR A 383 27.00 -35.71 -11.91
C THR A 383 27.08 -37.01 -12.66
N THR A 384 28.27 -37.59 -12.81
CA THR A 384 28.49 -38.85 -13.48
C THR A 384 28.48 -40.02 -12.49
N ILE A 385 27.50 -40.90 -12.60
CA ILE A 385 27.34 -42.10 -11.77
C ILE A 385 27.37 -43.30 -12.71
N ASN A 386 28.23 -44.26 -12.47
CA ASN A 386 28.41 -45.48 -13.28
C ASN A 386 28.56 -45.19 -14.79
N GLY A 387 29.31 -44.10 -15.13
CA GLY A 387 29.60 -43.73 -16.52
C GLY A 387 28.44 -43.01 -17.24
N LYS A 388 27.31 -42.79 -16.60
CA LYS A 388 26.18 -42.03 -17.14
C LYS A 388 26.00 -40.69 -16.43
N LYS A 389 25.62 -39.67 -17.20
CA LYS A 389 25.39 -38.30 -16.66
C LYS A 389 23.93 -38.14 -16.20
N TYR A 390 23.76 -37.64 -15.00
CA TYR A 390 22.45 -37.33 -14.40
C TYR A 390 22.39 -35.88 -13.92
N LYS A 391 21.25 -35.24 -13.96
CA LYS A 391 21.09 -33.90 -13.35
C LYS A 391 21.35 -34.01 -11.86
N LYS A 392 22.31 -33.24 -11.36
CA LYS A 392 22.74 -33.24 -9.97
C LYS A 392 21.61 -32.95 -8.99
N ALA A 393 20.71 -32.03 -9.35
CA ALA A 393 19.53 -31.67 -8.54
C ALA A 393 18.61 -32.91 -8.35
N ASP A 394 18.39 -33.71 -9.39
CA ASP A 394 17.54 -34.88 -9.34
C ASP A 394 18.18 -35.97 -8.48
N VAL A 395 19.50 -36.15 -8.60
CA VAL A 395 20.26 -37.08 -7.75
C VAL A 395 20.16 -36.73 -6.29
N ILE A 396 20.35 -35.44 -5.92
CA ILE A 396 20.24 -34.94 -4.55
C ILE A 396 18.81 -35.13 -4.03
N ALA A 397 17.78 -34.87 -4.84
CA ALA A 397 16.38 -35.08 -4.46
C ALA A 397 16.07 -36.53 -4.13
N GLN A 398 16.56 -37.45 -4.95
CA GLN A 398 16.39 -38.90 -4.72
C GLN A 398 17.18 -39.42 -3.51
N LEU A 399 18.42 -38.93 -3.29
CA LEU A 399 19.18 -39.24 -2.07
C LEU A 399 18.45 -38.83 -0.82
N LYS A 400 17.82 -37.64 -0.82
CA LYS A 400 16.98 -37.16 0.31
C LYS A 400 15.74 -38.03 0.50
N ALA A 401 15.11 -38.48 -0.57
CA ALA A 401 13.96 -39.38 -0.49
C ALA A 401 14.34 -40.74 0.13
N LEU A 402 15.58 -41.17 -0.08
CA LEU A 402 16.14 -42.38 0.55
C LEU A 402 16.68 -42.13 1.97
N GLY A 403 16.50 -40.96 2.53
CA GLY A 403 16.89 -40.59 3.91
C GLY A 403 18.35 -40.18 4.08
N VAL A 404 19.10 -40.03 3.00
CA VAL A 404 20.49 -39.55 3.05
C VAL A 404 20.57 -38.06 3.15
N LYS A 405 21.27 -37.51 4.13
CA LYS A 405 21.46 -36.09 4.32
C LYS A 405 22.54 -35.55 3.40
N VAL A 406 22.15 -34.95 2.30
CA VAL A 406 23.06 -34.28 1.36
C VAL A 406 22.68 -32.82 1.28
N ALA A 407 23.66 -31.91 1.33
CA ALA A 407 23.43 -30.48 1.19
C ALA A 407 22.96 -30.17 -0.25
N LYS A 408 22.07 -29.17 -0.41
CA LYS A 408 21.54 -28.77 -1.73
C LYS A 408 22.65 -28.32 -2.70
N ASN A 409 23.76 -27.81 -2.16
CA ASN A 409 24.94 -27.31 -2.86
C ASN A 409 26.16 -28.23 -2.70
N ALA A 410 25.96 -29.53 -2.45
CA ALA A 410 27.06 -30.47 -2.28
C ALA A 410 27.95 -30.55 -3.54
N THR A 411 29.26 -30.73 -3.37
CA THR A 411 30.17 -30.95 -4.48
C THR A 411 29.90 -32.32 -5.17
N ASP A 412 30.33 -32.49 -6.39
CA ASP A 412 30.14 -33.78 -7.13
C ASP A 412 30.74 -34.95 -6.37
N GLU A 413 31.90 -34.73 -5.76
CA GLU A 413 32.57 -35.76 -4.93
C GLU A 413 31.71 -36.19 -3.74
N ASN A 414 31.04 -35.21 -3.08
CA ASN A 414 30.17 -35.49 -1.95
C ASN A 414 28.87 -36.18 -2.37
N VAL A 415 28.33 -35.85 -3.56
CA VAL A 415 27.15 -36.52 -4.13
C VAL A 415 27.51 -37.96 -4.51
N ILE A 416 28.63 -38.17 -5.19
CA ILE A 416 29.12 -39.50 -5.56
C ILE A 416 29.43 -40.34 -4.30
N SER A 417 30.05 -39.74 -3.29
CA SER A 417 30.31 -40.45 -2.02
C SER A 417 29.02 -40.85 -1.32
N ALA A 418 28.00 -39.97 -1.34
CA ALA A 418 26.68 -40.28 -0.80
C ALA A 418 25.97 -41.42 -1.56
N VAL A 419 26.10 -41.45 -2.89
CA VAL A 419 25.58 -42.58 -3.70
C VAL A 419 26.33 -43.85 -3.38
N ASN A 420 27.65 -43.83 -3.30
CA ASN A 420 28.47 -45.02 -2.98
C ASN A 420 28.26 -45.54 -1.53
N SER A 421 27.61 -44.75 -0.66
CA SER A 421 27.24 -45.19 0.70
C SER A 421 25.90 -45.92 0.76
N LEU A 422 25.15 -45.98 -0.32
CA LEU A 422 23.87 -46.69 -0.40
C LEU A 422 24.07 -48.21 -0.47
N SER A 423 23.05 -48.97 -0.06
CA SER A 423 23.00 -50.42 -0.35
C SER A 423 22.66 -50.66 -1.82
N ASP A 424 23.04 -51.81 -2.35
CA ASP A 424 22.80 -52.21 -3.76
C ASP A 424 21.32 -52.04 -4.16
N GLU A 425 20.38 -52.31 -3.24
CA GLU A 425 18.94 -52.12 -3.46
C GLU A 425 18.55 -50.64 -3.54
N GLN A 426 19.13 -49.82 -2.69
CA GLN A 426 18.89 -48.36 -2.66
C GLN A 426 19.50 -47.66 -3.89
N GLU A 427 20.69 -48.07 -4.32
CA GLU A 427 21.35 -47.58 -5.54
C GLU A 427 20.53 -47.92 -6.77
N THR A 428 20.04 -49.16 -6.87
CA THR A 428 19.18 -49.62 -7.96
C THR A 428 17.87 -48.80 -8.00
N SER A 429 17.26 -48.57 -6.85
CA SER A 429 16.06 -47.73 -6.73
C SER A 429 16.31 -46.28 -7.15
N LEU A 430 17.44 -45.68 -6.71
CA LEU A 430 17.85 -44.35 -7.09
C LEU A 430 18.04 -44.21 -8.59
N LEU A 431 18.80 -45.13 -9.20
CA LEU A 431 19.09 -45.11 -10.65
C LEU A 431 17.87 -45.36 -11.52
N SER A 432 16.90 -46.15 -11.04
CA SER A 432 15.64 -46.41 -11.78
C SER A 432 14.74 -45.18 -11.85
N ASN A 433 14.84 -44.27 -10.89
CA ASN A 433 14.05 -43.05 -10.83
C ASN A 433 14.73 -41.82 -11.48
N LEU A 434 15.95 -42.00 -12.00
CA LEU A 434 16.72 -40.96 -12.66
C LEU A 434 16.76 -41.14 -14.18
N THR A 435 16.59 -40.04 -14.92
CA THR A 435 16.73 -40.06 -16.39
C THR A 435 18.17 -39.73 -16.77
N ALA A 436 18.88 -40.66 -17.37
CA ALA A 436 20.22 -40.41 -17.88
C ALA A 436 20.16 -39.44 -19.07
N GLN A 437 21.04 -38.45 -19.04
CA GLN A 437 21.22 -37.52 -20.15
C GLN A 437 22.35 -38.09 -21.02
N GLY A 438 22.07 -38.29 -22.30
CA GLY A 438 22.98 -38.89 -23.25
C GLY A 438 24.20 -38.02 -23.59
#